data_1ded09d168ddcf92b8702f1551c389c5
#
_entry.id   1ded09d168ddcf92b8702f1551c389c5
#
_cell.length_a   1.000
_cell.length_b   1.000
_cell.length_c   1.000
_cell.angle_alpha   90.00
_cell.angle_beta   90.00
_cell.angle_gamma   90.00
#
_symmetry.space_group_name_H-M   'P 1'
#
loop_
_entity.id
_entity.type
_entity.pdbx_description
1 polymer ?
#
loop_
_entity_poly.entity_id
_entity_poly.type
_entity_poly.pdbx_seq_one_letter_code
_entity_poly.pdbx_strand_id
1 'polypeptide(L)'
;MNYAHLLTMTRRNKMIYWIATIWRALGMLSSGIVQLLKVQTERDFITGLGYPVYFLTLLGIWKIVGVFALFIPKFPLLKEWAYASFFFAMSGAVFSHMASGDSISELFPPLLLLILTVVSWYFRPADRKSFQLINTE
;
A
#
# COMPACT_ATOMS: atom_id res chain seq x y z
N MET A 1 -8.52 35.42 -3.41
CA MET A 1 -8.33 34.13 -2.72
C MET A 1 -7.02 33.55 -3.18
N ASN A 2 -6.06 33.43 -2.29
CA ASN A 2 -4.67 33.13 -2.67
C ASN A 2 -4.51 31.60 -2.83
N TYR A 3 -4.58 31.11 -4.04
CA TYR A 3 -4.45 29.67 -4.37
C TYR A 3 -3.11 29.05 -3.92
N ALA A 4 -2.10 29.88 -3.66
CA ALA A 4 -0.82 29.43 -3.09
C ALA A 4 -0.97 28.80 -1.70
N HIS A 5 -1.97 29.18 -0.93
CA HIS A 5 -2.23 28.60 0.41
C HIS A 5 -2.82 27.19 0.35
N LEU A 6 -3.48 26.82 -0.76
CA LEU A 6 -4.02 25.48 -1.00
C LEU A 6 -2.93 24.50 -1.48
N LEU A 7 -1.82 25.02 -1.97
CA LEU A 7 -0.71 24.21 -2.50
C LEU A 7 0.39 23.93 -1.46
N THR A 8 0.44 24.69 -0.36
CA THR A 8 1.40 24.44 0.71
C THR A 8 0.81 23.46 1.73
N MET A 9 1.28 22.22 1.69
CA MET A 9 0.96 21.29 2.75
C MET A 9 1.47 21.82 4.09
N THR A 10 0.62 21.80 5.11
CA THR A 10 1.06 22.08 6.48
C THR A 10 2.14 21.08 6.90
N ARG A 11 3.06 21.49 7.77
CA ARG A 11 4.08 20.58 8.33
C ARG A 11 3.46 19.30 8.90
N ARG A 12 2.30 19.44 9.56
CA ARG A 12 1.53 18.31 10.11
C ARG A 12 1.11 17.30 9.02
N ASN A 13 0.53 17.78 7.92
CA ASN A 13 0.07 16.90 6.84
C ASN A 13 1.24 16.19 6.15
N LYS A 14 2.35 16.88 5.98
CA LYS A 14 3.58 16.29 5.43
C LYS A 14 4.15 15.20 6.35
N MET A 15 4.15 15.43 7.67
CA MET A 15 4.56 14.42 8.65
C MET A 15 3.64 13.19 8.61
N ILE A 16 2.33 13.38 8.60
CA ILE A 16 1.34 12.27 8.52
C ILE A 16 1.60 11.46 7.26
N TYR A 17 1.77 12.11 6.11
CA TYR A 17 2.07 11.44 4.84
C TYR A 17 3.32 10.57 4.93
N TRP A 18 4.44 11.14 5.40
CA TRP A 18 5.70 10.42 5.44
C TRP A 18 5.70 9.28 6.46
N ILE A 19 5.13 9.49 7.63
CA ILE A 19 5.01 8.44 8.66
C ILE A 19 4.17 7.28 8.11
N ALA A 20 2.99 7.56 7.55
CA ALA A 20 2.13 6.54 6.98
C ALA A 20 2.79 5.82 5.79
N THR A 21 3.47 6.57 4.92
CA THR A 21 4.13 6.01 3.74
C THR A 21 5.31 5.11 4.10
N ILE A 22 6.16 5.55 5.01
CA ILE A 22 7.33 4.76 5.45
C ILE A 22 6.88 3.51 6.20
N TRP A 23 5.95 3.63 7.13
CA TRP A 23 5.44 2.48 7.87
C TRP A 23 4.81 1.44 6.95
N ARG A 24 3.95 1.89 6.04
CA ARG A 24 3.36 1.02 5.03
C ARG A 24 4.43 0.39 4.13
N ALA A 25 5.41 1.16 3.65
CA ALA A 25 6.48 0.67 2.80
C ALA A 25 7.31 -0.42 3.50
N LEU A 26 7.65 -0.24 4.76
CA LEU A 26 8.35 -1.25 5.57
C LEU A 26 7.49 -2.50 5.75
N GLY A 27 6.21 -2.35 6.06
CA GLY A 27 5.28 -3.48 6.20
C GLY A 27 5.11 -4.25 4.90
N MET A 28 4.94 -3.57 3.77
CA MET A 28 4.82 -4.19 2.45
C MET A 28 6.11 -4.86 1.99
N LEU A 29 7.26 -4.22 2.21
CA LEU A 29 8.55 -4.75 1.82
C LEU A 29 8.90 -6.01 2.63
N SER A 30 8.76 -5.96 3.96
CA SER A 30 9.01 -7.12 4.81
C SER A 30 8.09 -8.28 4.49
N SER A 31 6.80 -8.03 4.37
CA SER A 31 5.81 -9.04 3.98
C SER A 31 6.09 -9.60 2.57
N GLY A 32 6.48 -8.76 1.62
CA GLY A 32 6.85 -9.20 0.28
C GLY A 32 8.06 -10.12 0.27
N ILE A 33 9.11 -9.81 1.04
CA ILE A 33 10.30 -10.65 1.16
C ILE A 33 9.96 -11.99 1.79
N VAL A 34 9.21 -12.01 2.89
CA VAL A 34 8.77 -13.24 3.57
C VAL A 34 7.95 -14.14 2.62
N GLN A 35 7.10 -13.54 1.81
CA GLN A 35 6.32 -14.28 0.80
C GLN A 35 7.18 -14.85 -0.32
N LEU A 36 8.20 -14.12 -0.78
CA LEU A 36 9.15 -14.64 -1.78
C LEU A 36 9.97 -15.81 -1.24
N LEU A 37 10.35 -15.75 0.04
CA LEU A 37 11.07 -16.83 0.72
C LEU A 37 10.19 -18.06 0.96
N LYS A 38 8.87 -17.91 0.79
CA LYS A 38 7.89 -19.00 0.97
C LYS A 38 8.06 -19.74 2.31
N VAL A 39 8.22 -18.99 3.38
CA VAL A 39 8.34 -19.55 4.74
C VAL A 39 7.14 -20.46 5.02
N GLN A 40 7.32 -21.50 5.81
CA GLN A 40 6.27 -22.49 6.06
C GLN A 40 4.96 -21.85 6.54
N THR A 41 5.05 -20.91 7.46
CA THR A 41 3.89 -20.17 7.97
C THR A 41 3.07 -19.48 6.86
N GLU A 42 3.75 -18.85 5.89
CA GLU A 42 3.10 -18.20 4.75
C GLU A 42 2.46 -19.22 3.80
N ARG A 43 3.11 -20.38 3.61
CA ARG A 43 2.55 -21.47 2.79
C ARG A 43 1.27 -22.01 3.41
N ASP A 44 1.30 -22.33 4.70
CA ASP A 44 0.15 -22.87 5.43
C ASP A 44 -1.01 -21.86 5.41
N PHE A 45 -0.66 -20.57 5.55
CA PHE A 45 -1.61 -19.49 5.52
C PHE A 45 -2.31 -19.33 4.15
N ILE A 46 -1.54 -19.23 3.07
CA ILE A 46 -2.11 -19.04 1.73
C ILE A 46 -2.91 -20.26 1.26
N THR A 47 -2.46 -21.47 1.59
CA THR A 47 -3.18 -22.70 1.26
C THR A 47 -4.42 -22.86 2.12
N GLY A 48 -4.38 -22.44 3.38
CA GLY A 48 -5.56 -22.39 4.26
C GLY A 48 -6.67 -21.46 3.73
N LEU A 49 -6.30 -20.39 3.03
CA LEU A 49 -7.22 -19.50 2.32
C LEU A 49 -7.70 -20.06 0.97
N GLY A 50 -7.21 -21.22 0.55
CA GLY A 50 -7.57 -21.86 -0.72
C GLY A 50 -6.77 -21.40 -1.93
N TYR A 51 -5.68 -20.63 -1.74
CA TYR A 51 -4.83 -20.19 -2.82
C TYR A 51 -3.63 -21.13 -3.05
N PRO A 52 -3.16 -21.26 -4.29
CA PRO A 52 -1.97 -22.06 -4.57
C PRO A 52 -0.69 -21.35 -4.12
N VAL A 53 0.36 -22.13 -3.78
CA VAL A 53 1.64 -21.62 -3.24
C VAL A 53 2.35 -20.64 -4.18
N TYR A 54 2.21 -20.78 -5.51
CA TYR A 54 2.83 -19.85 -6.44
C TYR A 54 2.30 -18.41 -6.28
N PHE A 55 1.11 -18.25 -5.72
CA PHE A 55 0.52 -16.95 -5.48
C PHE A 55 1.34 -16.09 -4.52
N LEU A 56 2.08 -16.71 -3.60
CA LEU A 56 3.03 -16.01 -2.73
C LEU A 56 4.13 -15.31 -3.53
N THR A 57 4.64 -15.94 -4.58
CA THR A 57 5.66 -15.34 -5.45
C THR A 57 5.10 -14.10 -6.14
N LEU A 58 3.91 -14.20 -6.69
CA LEU A 58 3.24 -13.10 -7.37
C LEU A 58 2.99 -11.92 -6.42
N LEU A 59 2.42 -12.18 -5.25
CA LEU A 59 2.15 -11.16 -4.23
C LEU A 59 3.44 -10.50 -3.73
N GLY A 60 4.48 -11.29 -3.48
CA GLY A 60 5.77 -10.80 -3.02
C GLY A 60 6.42 -9.86 -4.04
N ILE A 61 6.46 -10.24 -5.31
CA ILE A 61 6.97 -9.39 -6.40
C ILE A 61 6.18 -8.10 -6.50
N TRP A 62 4.85 -8.17 -6.53
CA TRP A 62 4.00 -6.99 -6.66
C TRP A 62 4.15 -6.02 -5.49
N LYS A 63 4.28 -6.54 -4.27
CA LYS A 63 4.52 -5.71 -3.08
C LYS A 63 5.84 -4.95 -3.17
N ILE A 64 6.91 -5.63 -3.55
CA ILE A 64 8.24 -5.02 -3.69
C ILE A 64 8.26 -3.99 -4.80
N VAL A 65 7.77 -4.34 -5.99
CA VAL A 65 7.69 -3.41 -7.12
C VAL A 65 6.82 -2.19 -6.78
N GLY A 66 5.68 -2.41 -6.13
CA GLY A 66 4.80 -1.34 -5.68
C GLY A 66 5.46 -0.38 -4.69
N VAL A 67 6.26 -0.90 -3.75
CA VAL A 67 7.03 -0.05 -2.82
C VAL A 67 8.02 0.82 -3.58
N PHE A 68 8.79 0.25 -4.50
CA PHE A 68 9.71 1.04 -5.33
C PHE A 68 8.97 2.09 -6.16
N ALA A 69 7.84 1.75 -6.75
CA ALA A 69 7.02 2.67 -7.54
C ALA A 69 6.56 3.91 -6.75
N LEU A 70 6.32 3.77 -5.43
CA LEU A 70 5.95 4.90 -4.59
C LEU A 70 7.07 5.93 -4.40
N PHE A 71 8.32 5.50 -4.45
CA PHE A 71 9.47 6.37 -4.20
C PHE A 71 10.07 6.96 -5.48
N ILE A 72 9.77 6.40 -6.66
CA ILE A 72 10.25 6.95 -7.93
C ILE A 72 9.69 8.36 -8.13
N PRO A 73 10.53 9.40 -8.34
CA PRO A 73 10.07 10.74 -8.63
C PRO A 73 9.50 10.84 -10.06
N LYS A 74 8.66 11.86 -10.31
CA LYS A 74 8.16 12.25 -11.65
C LYS A 74 7.21 11.27 -12.36
N PHE A 75 6.73 10.21 -11.71
CA PHE A 75 5.75 9.29 -12.30
C PHE A 75 4.46 9.22 -11.45
N PRO A 76 3.61 10.26 -11.48
CA PRO A 76 2.41 10.32 -10.65
C PRO A 76 1.40 9.22 -10.98
N LEU A 77 1.25 8.85 -12.25
CA LEU A 77 0.36 7.76 -12.66
C LEU A 77 0.78 6.41 -12.10
N LEU A 78 2.09 6.12 -12.11
CA LEU A 78 2.62 4.89 -11.52
C LEU A 78 2.36 4.82 -10.02
N LYS A 79 2.42 5.96 -9.32
CA LYS A 79 2.05 6.05 -7.90
C LYS A 79 0.57 5.77 -7.67
N GLU A 80 -0.31 6.30 -8.51
CA GLU A 80 -1.74 5.99 -8.43
C GLU A 80 -2.00 4.49 -8.58
N TRP A 81 -1.35 3.85 -9.54
CA TRP A 81 -1.46 2.41 -9.72
C TRP A 81 -0.94 1.62 -8.52
N ALA A 82 0.17 2.05 -7.92
CA ALA A 82 0.70 1.43 -6.72
C ALA A 82 -0.26 1.57 -5.54
N TYR A 83 -0.85 2.75 -5.33
CA TYR A 83 -1.87 2.97 -4.30
C TYR A 83 -3.11 2.11 -4.52
N ALA A 84 -3.62 2.08 -5.75
CA ALA A 84 -4.77 1.25 -6.11
C ALA A 84 -4.48 -0.24 -5.90
N SER A 85 -3.32 -0.71 -6.33
CA SER A 85 -2.90 -2.10 -6.15
C SER A 85 -2.83 -2.50 -4.68
N PHE A 86 -2.26 -1.64 -3.83
CA PHE A 86 -2.20 -1.90 -2.39
C PHE A 86 -3.57 -1.85 -1.73
N PHE A 87 -4.41 -0.91 -2.14
CA PHE A 87 -5.79 -0.83 -1.64
C PHE A 87 -6.56 -2.12 -1.95
N PHE A 88 -6.56 -2.57 -3.19
CA PHE A 88 -7.28 -3.78 -3.59
C PHE A 88 -6.65 -5.04 -2.99
N ALA A 89 -5.33 -5.14 -2.94
CA ALA A 89 -4.67 -6.29 -2.34
C ALA A 89 -4.98 -6.41 -0.84
N MET A 90 -4.95 -5.32 -0.10
CA MET A 90 -5.21 -5.34 1.35
C MET A 90 -6.69 -5.51 1.67
N SER A 91 -7.59 -4.87 0.91
CA SER A 91 -9.02 -5.11 1.08
C SER A 91 -9.42 -6.54 0.72
N GLY A 92 -8.82 -7.11 -0.33
CA GLY A 92 -8.97 -8.52 -0.67
C GLY A 92 -8.46 -9.46 0.41
N ALA A 93 -7.32 -9.14 1.02
CA ALA A 93 -6.78 -9.91 2.14
C ALA A 93 -7.71 -9.87 3.36
N VAL A 94 -8.21 -8.69 3.74
CA VAL A 94 -9.19 -8.56 4.83
C VAL A 94 -10.44 -9.40 4.53
N PHE A 95 -10.97 -9.31 3.32
CA PHE A 95 -12.13 -10.11 2.91
C PHE A 95 -11.85 -11.62 2.98
N SER A 96 -10.69 -12.06 2.51
CA SER A 96 -10.30 -13.48 2.53
C SER A 96 -10.22 -14.02 3.96
N HIS A 97 -9.62 -13.26 4.88
CA HIS A 97 -9.56 -13.62 6.31
C HIS A 97 -10.95 -13.71 6.93
N MET A 98 -11.81 -12.73 6.64
CA MET A 98 -13.20 -12.75 7.12
C MET A 98 -13.97 -13.97 6.60
N ALA A 99 -13.82 -14.26 5.31
CA ALA A 99 -14.49 -15.39 4.67
C ALA A 99 -14.00 -16.75 5.21
N SER A 100 -12.73 -16.84 5.61
CA SER A 100 -12.14 -18.04 6.22
C SER A 100 -12.48 -18.20 7.71
N GLY A 101 -13.07 -17.18 8.35
CA GLY A 101 -13.39 -17.20 9.77
C GLY A 101 -12.16 -17.05 10.67
N ASP A 102 -11.11 -16.42 10.16
CA ASP A 102 -9.86 -16.21 10.89
C ASP A 102 -10.04 -15.27 12.08
N SER A 103 -9.12 -15.33 13.03
CA SER A 103 -9.16 -14.49 14.23
C SER A 103 -8.90 -13.02 13.90
N ILE A 104 -9.36 -12.12 14.80
CA ILE A 104 -9.15 -10.67 14.67
C ILE A 104 -7.65 -10.33 14.60
N SER A 105 -6.79 -11.10 15.26
CA SER A 105 -5.33 -10.92 15.21
C SER A 105 -4.76 -11.12 13.81
N GLU A 106 -5.37 -11.96 12.99
CA GLU A 106 -4.95 -12.21 11.61
C GLU A 106 -5.50 -11.16 10.64
N LEU A 107 -6.64 -10.56 10.96
CA LEU A 107 -7.19 -9.43 10.22
C LEU A 107 -6.40 -8.13 10.43
N PHE A 108 -5.76 -7.98 11.59
CA PHE A 108 -5.13 -6.72 11.98
C PHE A 108 -4.03 -6.24 11.03
N PRO A 109 -3.04 -7.07 10.61
CA PRO A 109 -1.99 -6.61 9.70
C PRO A 109 -2.51 -6.08 8.36
N PRO A 110 -3.36 -6.77 7.60
CA PRO A 110 -3.86 -6.26 6.33
C PRO A 110 -4.79 -5.05 6.52
N LEU A 111 -5.57 -5.00 7.59
CA LEU A 111 -6.41 -3.85 7.90
C LEU A 111 -5.56 -2.61 8.22
N LEU A 112 -4.50 -2.75 9.01
CA LEU A 112 -3.57 -1.66 9.30
C LEU A 112 -2.92 -1.13 8.03
N LEU A 113 -2.43 -2.00 7.15
CA LEU A 113 -1.82 -1.60 5.89
C LEU A 113 -2.83 -0.95 4.94
N LEU A 114 -4.09 -1.38 4.96
CA LEU A 114 -5.17 -0.74 4.22
C LEU A 114 -5.40 0.70 4.70
N ILE A 115 -5.52 0.90 6.01
CA ILE A 115 -5.69 2.22 6.63
C ILE A 115 -4.50 3.12 6.30
N LEU A 116 -3.26 2.64 6.46
CA LEU A 116 -2.05 3.40 6.13
C LEU A 116 -1.99 3.75 4.64
N THR A 117 -2.49 2.89 3.76
CA THR A 117 -2.58 3.16 2.33
C THR A 117 -3.52 4.34 2.05
N VAL A 118 -4.71 4.33 2.64
CA VAL A 118 -5.69 5.41 2.47
C VAL A 118 -5.19 6.72 3.08
N VAL A 119 -4.62 6.67 4.28
CA VAL A 119 -4.05 7.86 4.95
C VAL A 119 -2.92 8.46 4.12
N SER A 120 -1.97 7.64 3.67
CA SER A 120 -0.86 8.09 2.83
C SER A 120 -1.35 8.69 1.50
N TRP A 121 -2.34 8.06 0.87
CA TRP A 121 -2.94 8.56 -0.36
C TRP A 121 -3.63 9.91 -0.16
N TYR A 122 -4.41 10.06 0.90
CA TYR A 122 -5.15 11.28 1.20
C TYR A 122 -4.22 12.47 1.49
N PHE A 123 -3.16 12.24 2.28
CA PHE A 123 -2.20 13.27 2.69
C PHE A 123 -1.03 13.46 1.72
N ARG A 124 -1.09 12.92 0.50
CA ARG A 124 -0.01 13.10 -0.49
C ARG A 124 0.27 14.57 -0.79
N PRO A 125 1.56 14.94 -0.89
CA PRO A 125 1.95 16.25 -1.41
C PRO A 125 1.43 16.47 -2.84
N ALA A 126 1.20 17.73 -3.19
CA ALA A 126 0.66 18.13 -4.48
C ALA A 126 1.55 17.69 -5.66
N ASP A 127 2.88 17.78 -5.51
CA ASP A 127 3.88 17.32 -6.49
C ASP A 127 3.85 15.81 -6.76
N ARG A 128 3.13 15.05 -5.92
CA ARG A 128 2.95 13.59 -6.03
C ARG A 128 1.56 13.17 -6.46
N LYS A 129 0.70 14.13 -6.81
CA LYS A 129 -0.67 13.89 -7.31
C LYS A 129 -0.71 14.01 -8.83
N SER A 130 -1.37 13.06 -9.50
CA SER A 130 -1.51 13.06 -10.96
C SER A 130 -2.38 14.21 -11.49
N PHE A 131 -3.31 14.70 -10.69
CA PHE A 131 -4.28 15.70 -11.11
C PHE A 131 -3.70 17.11 -11.37
N GLN A 132 -2.48 17.39 -10.92
CA GLN A 132 -1.89 18.73 -11.10
C GLN A 132 -1.18 18.95 -12.44
N LEU A 133 -0.92 17.90 -13.20
CA LEU A 133 -0.30 18.01 -14.51
C LEU A 133 -1.28 18.52 -15.61
N ILE A 134 -2.58 18.50 -15.33
CA ILE A 134 -3.62 18.89 -16.29
C ILE A 134 -3.91 20.41 -16.26
N ASN A 135 -3.50 21.11 -15.21
CA ASN A 135 -3.81 22.53 -15.02
C ASN A 135 -2.65 23.49 -15.30
N THR A 136 -1.59 23.04 -15.94
CA THR A 136 -0.40 23.83 -16.26
C THR A 136 -0.14 24.01 -17.77
N GLU A 137 -1.13 23.69 -18.62
CA GLU A 137 -1.12 24.06 -20.05
C GLU A 137 -2.09 25.19 -20.35
#